data_9ad3163f8b2290943b98d6da846a951d
#
_entry.id   9ad3163f8b2290943b98d6da846a951d
#
_cell.length_a   1.000
_cell.length_b   1.000
_cell.length_c   1.000
_cell.angle_alpha   90.00
_cell.angle_beta   90.00
_cell.angle_gamma   90.00
#
_symmetry.space_group_name_H-M   'P 1'
#
loop_
_entity.id
_entity.type
_entity.pdbx_description
1 polymer ?
#
loop_
_entity_poly.entity_id
_entity_poly.type
_entity_poly.pdbx_seq_one_letter_code
_entity_poly.pdbx_strand_id
1 'polypeptide(L)'
;EILYFFQVTEYDVVIIEDLDRFGTPNIFLKLRELNQLINESKIVGRHITFVYAVKDDIFKDEERTKFFDYIITIIPVINPSNSKDKLKAALKANDCEDGISDDDLSEMAFFVQDMRILTNIVNEYRQYRDKLCTTKVAQLSKTKLLAMIVYKNYYPQDFALLHRRQGKIY
;
A
#
# COMPACT_ATOMS: atom_id res chain seq x y z
N GLU A 1 -21.76 -13.68 -22.21
CA GLU A 1 -21.84 -12.30 -21.65
C GLU A 1 -20.55 -11.51 -21.85
N ILE A 2 -19.37 -12.05 -21.52
CA ILE A 2 -18.11 -11.30 -21.57
C ILE A 2 -17.69 -10.95 -23.01
N LEU A 3 -17.86 -11.85 -23.98
CA LEU A 3 -17.60 -11.58 -25.41
C LEU A 3 -18.52 -10.48 -25.94
N TYR A 4 -19.79 -10.49 -25.53
CA TYR A 4 -20.74 -9.44 -25.88
C TYR A 4 -20.32 -8.08 -25.34
N PHE A 5 -19.80 -8.04 -24.09
CA PHE A 5 -19.25 -6.79 -23.52
C PHE A 5 -18.17 -6.18 -24.43
N PHE A 6 -17.18 -6.98 -24.83
CA PHE A 6 -16.12 -6.49 -25.72
C PHE A 6 -16.58 -6.23 -27.15
N GLN A 7 -17.67 -6.84 -27.59
CA GLN A 7 -18.27 -6.55 -28.90
C GLN A 7 -18.92 -5.16 -28.94
N VAL A 8 -19.56 -4.75 -27.84
CA VAL A 8 -20.33 -3.49 -27.77
C VAL A 8 -19.55 -2.32 -27.19
N THR A 9 -18.34 -2.56 -26.66
CA THR A 9 -17.47 -1.53 -26.11
C THR A 9 -16.19 -1.39 -26.94
N GLU A 10 -15.51 -0.26 -26.79
CA GLU A 10 -14.24 0.04 -27.45
C GLU A 10 -13.02 -0.13 -26.53
N TYR A 11 -13.18 -0.80 -25.38
CA TYR A 11 -12.07 -1.01 -24.44
C TYR A 11 -11.07 -2.02 -24.99
N ASP A 12 -9.80 -1.62 -25.05
CA ASP A 12 -8.68 -2.44 -25.52
C ASP A 12 -7.81 -2.97 -24.37
N VAL A 13 -8.00 -2.44 -23.14
CA VAL A 13 -7.19 -2.80 -21.99
C VAL A 13 -8.08 -3.19 -20.82
N VAL A 14 -7.77 -4.32 -20.21
CA VAL A 14 -8.38 -4.80 -18.95
C VAL A 14 -7.32 -4.78 -17.86
N ILE A 15 -7.54 -4.02 -16.81
CA ILE A 15 -6.65 -3.98 -15.64
C ILE A 15 -7.31 -4.72 -14.49
N ILE A 16 -6.61 -5.70 -13.94
CA ILE A 16 -7.08 -6.53 -12.83
C ILE A 16 -6.11 -6.37 -11.65
N GLU A 17 -6.64 -5.89 -10.55
CA GLU A 17 -5.88 -5.63 -9.32
C GLU A 17 -6.30 -6.57 -8.18
N ASP A 18 -5.52 -6.60 -7.11
CA ASP A 18 -5.83 -7.30 -5.85
C ASP A 18 -6.06 -8.82 -5.99
N LEU A 19 -5.49 -9.45 -7.00
CA LEU A 19 -5.62 -10.91 -7.19
C LEU A 19 -4.98 -11.72 -6.05
N ASP A 20 -4.03 -11.14 -5.34
CA ASP A 20 -3.40 -11.70 -4.16
C ASP A 20 -4.38 -11.99 -3.02
N ARG A 21 -5.51 -11.28 -2.96
CA ARG A 21 -6.57 -11.52 -1.96
C ARG A 21 -7.26 -12.86 -2.10
N PHE A 22 -7.23 -13.46 -3.28
CA PHE A 22 -7.85 -14.76 -3.52
C PHE A 22 -7.01 -15.95 -3.05
N GLY A 23 -5.71 -15.77 -2.80
CA GLY A 23 -4.83 -16.77 -2.19
C GLY A 23 -4.63 -18.08 -2.97
N THR A 24 -5.16 -18.17 -4.20
CA THR A 24 -5.10 -19.38 -5.02
C THR A 24 -4.52 -19.12 -6.40
N PRO A 25 -3.40 -19.79 -6.78
CA PRO A 25 -2.82 -19.65 -8.12
C PRO A 25 -3.76 -20.05 -9.27
N ASN A 26 -4.76 -20.87 -8.99
CA ASN A 26 -5.73 -21.35 -10.00
C ASN A 26 -6.51 -20.23 -10.70
N ILE A 27 -6.63 -19.05 -10.09
CA ILE A 27 -7.30 -17.92 -10.73
C ILE A 27 -6.55 -17.48 -12.00
N PHE A 28 -5.21 -17.55 -12.00
CA PHE A 28 -4.42 -17.14 -13.17
C PHE A 28 -4.64 -18.05 -14.36
N LEU A 29 -4.82 -19.37 -14.15
CA LEU A 29 -5.18 -20.29 -15.23
C LEU A 29 -6.49 -19.88 -15.89
N LYS A 30 -7.51 -19.60 -15.08
CA LYS A 30 -8.83 -19.14 -15.60
C LYS A 30 -8.75 -17.82 -16.32
N LEU A 31 -7.92 -16.89 -15.82
CA LEU A 31 -7.71 -15.60 -16.46
C LEU A 31 -6.96 -15.73 -17.78
N ARG A 32 -6.02 -16.68 -17.88
CA ARG A 32 -5.33 -17.01 -19.13
C ARG A 32 -6.30 -17.62 -20.16
N GLU A 33 -7.14 -18.57 -19.74
CA GLU A 33 -8.17 -19.14 -20.59
C GLU A 33 -9.14 -18.06 -21.09
N LEU A 34 -9.51 -17.12 -20.20
CA LEU A 34 -10.37 -15.99 -20.56
C LEU A 34 -9.70 -15.05 -21.57
N ASN A 35 -8.42 -14.73 -21.37
CA ASN A 35 -7.64 -13.93 -22.31
C ASN A 35 -7.60 -14.59 -23.69
N GLN A 36 -7.29 -15.89 -23.75
CA GLN A 36 -7.30 -16.65 -24.99
C GLN A 36 -8.69 -16.63 -25.66
N LEU A 37 -9.74 -16.93 -24.92
CA LEU A 37 -11.10 -16.93 -25.43
C LEU A 37 -11.51 -15.59 -26.05
N ILE A 38 -11.14 -14.48 -25.44
CA ILE A 38 -11.47 -13.14 -25.93
C ILE A 38 -10.65 -12.81 -27.17
N ASN A 39 -9.34 -13.04 -27.12
CA ASN A 39 -8.42 -12.66 -28.21
C ASN A 39 -8.48 -13.58 -29.43
N GLU A 40 -8.92 -14.83 -29.28
CA GLU A 40 -9.19 -15.76 -30.40
C GLU A 40 -10.60 -15.57 -30.99
N SER A 41 -11.46 -14.82 -30.33
CA SER A 41 -12.84 -14.64 -30.78
C SER A 41 -12.92 -13.71 -31.99
N LYS A 42 -13.43 -14.23 -33.10
CA LYS A 42 -13.74 -13.44 -34.30
C LYS A 42 -14.82 -12.36 -34.07
N ILE A 43 -15.60 -12.50 -33.01
CA ILE A 43 -16.68 -11.57 -32.66
C ILE A 43 -16.10 -10.25 -32.11
N VAL A 44 -15.04 -10.34 -31.33
CA VAL A 44 -14.37 -9.17 -30.75
C VAL A 44 -13.55 -8.41 -31.82
N GLY A 45 -12.87 -9.14 -32.70
CA GLY A 45 -12.19 -8.62 -33.91
C GLY A 45 -11.03 -7.65 -33.67
N ARG A 46 -10.59 -7.50 -32.41
CA ARG A 46 -9.43 -6.69 -32.02
C ARG A 46 -8.70 -7.34 -30.86
N HIS A 47 -7.47 -6.91 -30.61
CA HIS A 47 -6.65 -7.41 -29.52
C HIS A 47 -7.00 -6.68 -28.20
N ILE A 48 -7.25 -7.45 -27.15
CA ILE A 48 -7.48 -6.96 -25.79
C ILE A 48 -6.27 -7.28 -24.93
N THR A 49 -5.63 -6.25 -24.38
CA THR A 49 -4.46 -6.39 -23.50
C THR A 49 -4.92 -6.56 -22.06
N PHE A 50 -4.47 -7.63 -21.40
CA PHE A 50 -4.71 -7.87 -19.96
C PHE A 50 -3.51 -7.43 -19.15
N VAL A 51 -3.73 -6.55 -18.19
CA VAL A 51 -2.72 -6.07 -17.24
C VAL A 51 -3.09 -6.56 -15.85
N TYR A 52 -2.17 -7.24 -15.19
CA TYR A 52 -2.36 -7.78 -13.85
C TYR A 52 -1.43 -7.08 -12.87
N ALA A 53 -1.99 -6.39 -11.87
CA ALA A 53 -1.23 -5.82 -10.76
C ALA A 53 -1.19 -6.84 -9.63
N VAL A 54 -0.03 -7.45 -9.42
CA VAL A 54 0.15 -8.55 -8.45
C VAL A 54 1.40 -8.35 -7.62
N LYS A 55 1.42 -8.93 -6.41
CA LYS A 55 2.63 -9.01 -5.59
C LYS A 55 3.48 -10.21 -6.00
N ASP A 56 4.79 -10.07 -5.89
CA ASP A 56 5.74 -11.13 -6.25
C ASP A 56 5.57 -12.41 -5.42
N ASP A 57 5.11 -12.30 -4.18
CA ASP A 57 4.95 -13.40 -3.23
C ASP A 57 3.76 -14.33 -3.51
N ILE A 58 2.88 -13.97 -4.45
CA ILE A 58 1.72 -14.80 -4.82
C ILE A 58 2.12 -16.06 -5.61
N PHE A 59 3.27 -16.01 -6.29
CA PHE A 59 3.78 -17.14 -7.08
C PHE A 59 4.91 -17.84 -6.35
N LYS A 60 4.85 -19.15 -6.35
CA LYS A 60 5.96 -20.00 -5.91
C LYS A 60 6.82 -20.32 -7.13
N ASP A 61 8.13 -20.12 -6.98
CA ASP A 61 9.14 -20.45 -7.98
C ASP A 61 8.92 -19.81 -9.36
N GLU A 62 9.18 -20.57 -10.43
CA GLU A 62 9.11 -20.11 -11.82
C GLU A 62 7.69 -20.07 -12.41
N GLU A 63 6.65 -20.31 -11.62
CA GLU A 63 5.27 -20.41 -12.12
C GLU A 63 4.80 -19.11 -12.79
N ARG A 64 5.25 -17.95 -12.32
CA ARG A 64 4.89 -16.65 -12.90
C ARG A 64 5.19 -16.54 -14.40
N THR A 65 6.30 -17.12 -14.85
CA THR A 65 6.69 -17.07 -16.29
C THR A 65 5.81 -17.94 -17.18
N LYS A 66 5.03 -18.83 -16.60
CA LYS A 66 4.07 -19.66 -17.33
C LYS A 66 2.75 -18.92 -17.60
N PHE A 67 2.45 -17.87 -16.83
CA PHE A 67 1.17 -17.15 -16.91
C PHE A 67 1.28 -15.85 -17.68
N PHE A 68 2.40 -15.14 -17.57
CA PHE A 68 2.56 -13.80 -18.12
C PHE A 68 3.50 -13.82 -19.31
N ASP A 69 3.07 -13.21 -20.40
CA ASP A 69 3.90 -13.02 -21.60
C ASP A 69 4.97 -11.94 -21.36
N TYR A 70 4.68 -10.98 -20.49
CA TYR A 70 5.59 -9.91 -20.13
C TYR A 70 5.42 -9.49 -18.68
N ILE A 71 6.53 -9.33 -17.95
CA ILE A 71 6.55 -8.94 -16.54
C ILE A 71 7.30 -7.62 -16.38
N ILE A 72 6.62 -6.62 -15.80
CA ILE A 72 7.21 -5.33 -15.46
C ILE A 72 7.37 -5.25 -13.95
N THR A 73 8.60 -5.18 -13.48
CA THR A 73 8.87 -4.97 -12.06
C THR A 73 8.73 -3.50 -11.70
N ILE A 74 7.83 -3.19 -10.77
CA ILE A 74 7.68 -1.84 -10.23
C ILE A 74 8.48 -1.76 -8.94
N ILE A 75 9.50 -0.91 -8.93
CA ILE A 75 10.31 -0.64 -7.74
C ILE A 75 9.46 0.19 -6.77
N PRO A 76 9.32 -0.24 -5.49
CA PRO A 76 8.58 0.54 -4.50
C PRO A 76 9.16 1.95 -4.34
N VAL A 77 8.29 2.96 -4.30
CA VAL A 77 8.66 4.37 -4.10
C VAL A 77 9.34 4.58 -2.74
N ILE A 78 8.97 3.76 -1.75
CA ILE A 78 9.55 3.75 -0.42
C ILE A 78 10.18 2.38 -0.15
N ASN A 79 11.36 2.40 0.42
CA ASN A 79 12.12 1.23 0.83
C ASN A 79 12.96 1.56 2.09
N PRO A 80 13.58 0.59 2.76
CA PRO A 80 14.33 0.83 3.99
C PRO A 80 15.45 1.87 3.86
N SER A 81 16.04 2.06 2.66
CA SER A 81 17.13 3.00 2.47
C SER A 81 16.67 4.46 2.31
N ASN A 82 15.43 4.70 1.88
CA ASN A 82 14.90 6.05 1.64
C ASN A 82 13.70 6.42 2.54
N SER A 83 13.23 5.50 3.39
CA SER A 83 12.05 5.70 4.22
C SER A 83 12.17 6.90 5.16
N LYS A 84 13.37 7.14 5.74
CA LYS A 84 13.65 8.31 6.57
C LYS A 84 13.47 9.60 5.80
N ASP A 85 14.09 9.70 4.62
CA ASP A 85 14.04 10.91 3.81
C ASP A 85 12.61 11.20 3.33
N LYS A 86 11.87 10.14 2.99
CA LYS A 86 10.45 10.25 2.59
C LYS A 86 9.58 10.71 3.76
N LEU A 87 9.77 10.14 4.96
CA LEU A 87 9.04 10.56 6.16
C LEU A 87 9.35 12.01 6.52
N LYS A 88 10.65 12.38 6.53
CA LYS A 88 11.09 13.75 6.80
C LYS A 88 10.53 14.74 5.78
N ALA A 89 10.60 14.42 4.50
CA ALA A 89 10.03 15.26 3.43
C ALA A 89 8.52 15.44 3.57
N ALA A 90 7.79 14.37 3.93
CA ALA A 90 6.34 14.44 4.11
C ALA A 90 5.96 15.25 5.36
N LEU A 91 6.69 15.13 6.46
CA LEU A 91 6.50 15.97 7.66
C LEU A 91 6.78 17.44 7.35
N LYS A 92 7.86 17.74 6.62
CA LYS A 92 8.21 19.09 6.20
C LYS A 92 7.16 19.72 5.30
N ALA A 93 6.67 18.97 4.30
CA ALA A 93 5.61 19.43 3.39
C ALA A 93 4.28 19.77 4.11
N ASN A 94 4.12 19.29 5.35
CA ASN A 94 2.96 19.55 6.20
C ASN A 94 3.27 20.46 7.41
N ASP A 95 4.41 21.13 7.43
CA ASP A 95 4.88 22.00 8.52
C ASP A 95 4.91 21.27 9.89
N CYS A 96 5.28 20.00 9.88
CA CYS A 96 5.21 19.10 11.04
C CYS A 96 6.56 18.58 11.53
N GLU A 97 7.68 19.08 11.01
CA GLU A 97 9.02 18.54 11.32
C GLU A 97 9.59 19.02 12.66
N ASP A 98 9.06 20.10 13.22
CA ASP A 98 9.63 20.74 14.41
C ASP A 98 9.62 19.86 15.66
N GLY A 99 10.79 19.77 16.33
CA GLY A 99 10.94 19.11 17.63
C GLY A 99 10.99 17.59 17.58
N ILE A 100 11.28 17.02 16.40
CA ILE A 100 11.57 15.60 16.22
C ILE A 100 13.05 15.49 15.78
N SER A 101 13.83 14.69 16.49
CA SER A 101 15.25 14.50 16.15
C SER A 101 15.42 13.59 14.92
N ASP A 102 16.56 13.72 14.24
CA ASP A 102 16.87 12.86 13.10
C ASP A 102 17.06 11.39 13.49
N ASP A 103 17.49 11.13 14.73
CA ASP A 103 17.64 9.78 15.27
C ASP A 103 16.28 9.14 15.50
N ASP A 104 15.35 9.84 16.17
CA ASP A 104 13.98 9.39 16.36
C ASP A 104 13.28 9.11 15.03
N LEU A 105 13.49 9.97 14.02
CA LEU A 105 12.96 9.77 12.68
C LEU A 105 13.53 8.51 12.02
N SER A 106 14.83 8.23 12.24
CA SER A 106 15.46 7.02 11.68
C SER A 106 14.86 5.76 12.26
N GLU A 107 14.65 5.71 13.57
CA GLU A 107 14.06 4.57 14.25
C GLU A 107 12.61 4.33 13.79
N MET A 108 11.80 5.38 13.73
CA MET A 108 10.41 5.28 13.27
C MET A 108 10.30 4.92 11.80
N ALA A 109 11.16 5.48 10.94
CA ALA A 109 11.16 5.25 9.51
C ALA A 109 11.48 3.79 9.15
N PHE A 110 12.22 3.06 9.99
CA PHE A 110 12.49 1.65 9.77
C PHE A 110 11.20 0.81 9.62
N PHE A 111 10.15 1.19 10.31
CA PHE A 111 8.85 0.54 10.22
C PHE A 111 8.03 1.01 9.01
N VAL A 112 8.27 2.23 8.51
CA VAL A 112 7.43 2.85 7.48
C VAL A 112 7.93 2.47 6.08
N GLN A 113 7.34 1.42 5.50
CA GLN A 113 7.72 0.86 4.21
C GLN A 113 6.60 0.91 3.15
N ASP A 114 5.49 1.59 3.43
CA ASP A 114 4.38 1.79 2.50
C ASP A 114 4.00 3.27 2.46
N MET A 115 3.91 3.83 1.24
CA MET A 115 3.58 5.25 1.05
C MET A 115 2.17 5.61 1.53
N ARG A 116 1.21 4.69 1.48
CA ARG A 116 -0.15 4.93 1.96
C ARG A 116 -0.16 5.04 3.48
N ILE A 117 0.59 4.14 4.15
CA ILE A 117 0.75 4.18 5.61
C ILE A 117 1.51 5.46 6.01
N LEU A 118 2.59 5.82 5.31
CA LEU A 118 3.31 7.05 5.55
C LEU A 118 2.39 8.28 5.47
N THR A 119 1.60 8.37 4.40
CA THR A 119 0.66 9.47 4.20
C THR A 119 -0.39 9.53 5.31
N ASN A 120 -0.92 8.36 5.72
CA ASN A 120 -1.87 8.28 6.83
C ASN A 120 -1.24 8.73 8.17
N ILE A 121 -0.02 8.27 8.47
CA ILE A 121 0.72 8.66 9.67
C ILE A 121 0.90 10.19 9.72
N VAL A 122 1.38 10.80 8.63
CA VAL A 122 1.63 12.25 8.59
C VAL A 122 0.34 13.04 8.71
N ASN A 123 -0.73 12.64 8.02
CA ASN A 123 -2.03 13.29 8.09
C ASN A 123 -2.62 13.19 9.50
N GLU A 124 -2.53 12.04 10.13
CA GLU A 124 -3.04 11.82 11.48
C GLU A 124 -2.20 12.58 12.50
N TYR A 125 -0.87 12.56 12.37
CA TYR A 125 0.04 13.31 13.22
C TYR A 125 -0.26 14.81 13.20
N ARG A 126 -0.44 15.39 12.01
CA ARG A 126 -0.82 16.80 11.84
C ARG A 126 -2.10 17.12 12.62
N GLN A 127 -3.14 16.30 12.47
CA GLN A 127 -4.43 16.54 13.15
C GLN A 127 -4.30 16.46 14.68
N TYR A 128 -3.57 15.50 15.19
CA TYR A 128 -3.37 15.36 16.65
C TYR A 128 -2.45 16.45 17.20
N ARG A 129 -1.37 16.78 16.50
CA ARG A 129 -0.46 17.86 16.89
C ARG A 129 -1.22 19.18 17.04
N ASP A 130 -2.03 19.54 16.04
CA ASP A 130 -2.76 20.80 16.03
C ASP A 130 -3.79 20.88 17.18
N LYS A 131 -4.38 19.74 17.56
CA LYS A 131 -5.35 19.67 18.66
C LYS A 131 -4.70 19.61 20.05
N LEU A 132 -3.61 18.86 20.21
CA LEU A 132 -3.04 18.54 21.51
C LEU A 132 -1.85 19.43 21.89
N CYS A 133 -1.08 19.93 20.92
CA CYS A 133 0.11 20.73 21.21
C CYS A 133 -0.18 22.23 21.26
N THR A 134 -1.36 22.69 20.83
CA THR A 134 -1.80 24.09 20.92
C THR A 134 -2.46 24.45 22.24
N THR A 135 -2.93 23.47 22.99
CA THR A 135 -3.51 23.69 24.32
C THR A 135 -2.42 23.72 25.39
N LYS A 136 -2.35 24.82 26.18
CA LYS A 136 -1.38 25.05 27.26
C LYS A 136 -1.36 23.95 28.37
N VAL A 137 -2.20 22.93 28.25
CA VAL A 137 -2.44 21.92 29.30
C VAL A 137 -1.59 20.65 29.14
N ALA A 138 -1.06 20.38 27.97
CA ALA A 138 -0.23 19.19 27.78
C ALA A 138 1.00 19.51 26.93
N GLN A 139 2.17 19.59 27.57
CA GLN A 139 3.46 19.50 26.89
C GLN A 139 3.68 18.05 26.42
N LEU A 140 2.87 17.59 25.46
CA LEU A 140 3.07 16.28 24.88
C LEU A 140 4.30 16.33 23.98
N SER A 141 5.25 15.43 24.21
CA SER A 141 6.41 15.30 23.30
C SER A 141 5.94 14.97 21.90
N LYS A 142 6.34 15.80 20.91
CA LYS A 142 6.02 15.62 19.50
C LYS A 142 6.54 14.28 18.99
N THR A 143 7.74 13.88 19.40
CA THR A 143 8.33 12.56 19.11
C THR A 143 7.45 11.42 19.63
N LYS A 144 7.01 11.49 20.89
CA LYS A 144 6.14 10.45 21.48
C LYS A 144 4.80 10.38 20.77
N LEU A 145 4.25 11.53 20.37
CA LEU A 145 2.99 11.59 19.63
C LEU A 145 3.16 10.89 18.26
N LEU A 146 4.24 11.21 17.52
CA LEU A 146 4.50 10.58 16.23
C LEU A 146 4.71 9.07 16.39
N ALA A 147 5.51 8.64 17.36
CA ALA A 147 5.75 7.22 17.64
C ALA A 147 4.44 6.46 17.97
N MET A 148 3.56 7.07 18.75
CA MET A 148 2.25 6.50 19.06
C MET A 148 1.34 6.37 17.83
N ILE A 149 1.42 7.31 16.91
CA ILE A 149 0.65 7.25 15.65
C ILE A 149 1.22 6.20 14.71
N VAL A 150 2.55 6.10 14.61
CA VAL A 150 3.20 5.00 13.89
C VAL A 150 2.73 3.67 14.46
N TYR A 151 2.82 3.49 15.77
CA TYR A 151 2.38 2.27 16.44
C TYR A 151 0.90 1.95 16.18
N LYS A 152 0.01 2.93 16.29
CA LYS A 152 -1.42 2.78 16.01
C LYS A 152 -1.69 2.28 14.59
N ASN A 153 -0.96 2.81 13.59
CA ASN A 153 -1.17 2.42 12.19
C ASN A 153 -0.69 1.00 11.89
N TYR A 154 0.32 0.50 12.61
CA TYR A 154 0.84 -0.87 12.43
C TYR A 154 0.16 -1.90 13.33
N TYR A 155 -0.24 -1.50 14.54
CA TYR A 155 -0.82 -2.38 15.56
C TYR A 155 -2.16 -1.86 16.10
N PRO A 156 -3.18 -1.63 15.22
CA PRO A 156 -4.42 -0.98 15.63
C PRO A 156 -5.19 -1.72 16.70
N GLN A 157 -5.14 -3.06 16.68
CA GLN A 157 -5.82 -3.88 17.70
C GLN A 157 -5.15 -3.75 19.08
N ASP A 158 -3.82 -3.80 19.10
CA ASP A 158 -3.07 -3.65 20.35
C ASP A 158 -3.16 -2.24 20.89
N PHE A 159 -3.12 -1.23 20.00
CA PHE A 159 -3.34 0.17 20.38
C PHE A 159 -4.71 0.38 21.04
N ALA A 160 -5.76 -0.27 20.58
CA ALA A 160 -7.09 -0.18 21.17
C ALA A 160 -7.14 -0.74 22.61
N LEU A 161 -6.25 -1.68 22.98
CA LEU A 161 -6.16 -2.24 24.31
C LEU A 161 -5.49 -1.28 25.33
N LEU A 162 -4.72 -0.29 24.86
CA LEU A 162 -4.05 0.68 25.73
C LEU A 162 -5.03 1.45 26.63
N HIS A 163 -6.24 1.75 26.14
CA HIS A 163 -7.29 2.37 26.96
C HIS A 163 -7.69 1.54 28.15
N ARG A 164 -7.51 0.22 28.08
CA ARG A 164 -7.81 -0.73 29.16
C ARG A 164 -6.58 -1.08 29.99
N ARG A 165 -5.46 -0.39 29.75
CA ARG A 165 -4.15 -0.70 30.34
C ARG A 165 -3.72 -2.14 30.05
N GLN A 166 -3.95 -2.60 28.86
CA GLN A 166 -3.60 -3.91 28.33
C GLN A 166 -2.83 -3.75 27.04
N GLY A 167 -2.19 -4.80 26.57
CA GLY A 167 -1.42 -4.80 25.32
C GLY A 167 0.07 -4.96 25.55
N LYS A 168 0.85 -4.97 24.47
CA LYS A 168 2.30 -5.27 24.49
C LYS A 168 3.15 -4.13 25.09
N ILE A 169 2.62 -2.91 25.13
CA ILE A 169 3.31 -1.73 25.71
C ILE A 169 3.07 -1.62 27.22
N TYR A 170 2.07 -2.30 27.74
CA TYR A 170 1.79 -2.43 29.16
C TYR A 170 2.34 -3.74 29.69
#